data_a166d65b2b4b934e9d864354c9770cb1
#
_entry.id   a166d65b2b4b934e9d864354c9770cb1
#
_cell.length_a   1.000
_cell.length_b   1.000
_cell.length_c   1.000
_cell.angle_alpha   90.00
_cell.angle_beta   90.00
_cell.angle_gamma   90.00
#
_symmetry.space_group_name_H-M   'P 1'
#
loop_
_entity.id
_entity.type
_entity.pdbx_description
1 polymer ?
#
loop_
_entity_poly.entity_id
_entity_poly.type
_entity_poly.pdbx_seq_one_letter_code
_entity_poly.pdbx_strand_id
1 'polypeptide(L)'
;AEEAYRIGLVDEVVPAEYLMETAEKLARTIMSKAPISIKMAKVAINNGINCDLKIGVQFEAEAYTSTFVSADRVEGMTAFVEKRPAEFKNR
;
A
#
# COMPACT_ATOMS: atom_id res chain seq x y z
N ALA A 1 -19.24 -9.37 13.89
CA ALA A 1 -18.47 -8.55 12.96
C ALA A 1 -18.16 -7.17 13.57
N GLU A 2 -19.12 -6.52 14.20
CA GLU A 2 -18.97 -5.17 14.79
C GLU A 2 -17.90 -5.12 15.88
N GLU A 3 -17.83 -6.14 16.73
CA GLU A 3 -16.79 -6.24 17.76
C GLU A 3 -15.39 -6.42 17.14
N ALA A 4 -15.27 -7.21 16.06
CA ALA A 4 -14.03 -7.37 15.33
C ALA A 4 -13.57 -6.02 14.71
N TYR A 5 -14.50 -5.22 14.20
CA TYR A 5 -14.23 -3.86 13.72
C TYR A 5 -13.81 -2.93 14.85
N ARG A 6 -14.57 -2.96 15.97
CA ARG A 6 -14.28 -2.11 17.14
C ARG A 6 -12.87 -2.33 17.72
N ILE A 7 -12.40 -3.57 17.75
CA ILE A 7 -11.06 -3.91 18.27
C ILE A 7 -9.94 -3.85 17.21
N GLY A 8 -10.26 -3.46 15.97
CA GLY A 8 -9.28 -3.35 14.88
C GLY A 8 -8.82 -4.69 14.29
N LEU A 9 -9.59 -5.77 14.48
CA LEU A 9 -9.30 -7.09 13.88
C LEU A 9 -9.61 -7.11 12.38
N VAL A 10 -10.62 -6.34 11.97
CA VAL A 10 -11.00 -6.13 10.57
C VAL A 10 -11.13 -4.63 10.28
N ASP A 11 -10.85 -4.23 9.06
CA ASP A 11 -10.84 -2.82 8.63
C ASP A 11 -12.23 -2.31 8.22
N GLU A 12 -13.12 -3.22 7.80
CA GLU A 12 -14.45 -2.86 7.33
C GLU A 12 -15.45 -3.99 7.61
N VAL A 13 -16.69 -3.63 7.87
CA VAL A 13 -17.82 -4.55 8.01
C VAL A 13 -18.90 -4.11 7.05
N VAL A 14 -19.36 -5.04 6.22
CA VAL A 14 -20.41 -4.80 5.22
C VAL A 14 -21.44 -5.93 5.24
N PRO A 15 -22.69 -5.70 4.78
CA PRO A 15 -23.64 -6.78 4.54
C PRO A 15 -23.05 -7.88 3.65
N ALA A 16 -23.43 -9.14 3.90
CA ALA A 16 -22.84 -10.29 3.22
C ALA A 16 -22.94 -10.23 1.69
N GLU A 17 -24.03 -9.66 1.16
CA GLU A 17 -24.26 -9.47 -0.26
C GLU A 17 -23.25 -8.50 -0.93
N TYR A 18 -22.65 -7.59 -0.17
CA TYR A 18 -21.66 -6.64 -0.67
C TYR A 18 -20.20 -7.03 -0.39
N LEU A 19 -19.97 -8.16 0.29
CA LEU A 19 -18.63 -8.58 0.71
C LEU A 19 -17.66 -8.67 -0.48
N MET A 20 -18.05 -9.39 -1.52
CA MET A 20 -17.18 -9.59 -2.69
C MET A 20 -16.95 -8.30 -3.47
N GLU A 21 -17.98 -7.49 -3.65
CA GLU A 21 -17.87 -6.20 -4.32
C GLU A 21 -16.90 -5.27 -3.58
N THR A 22 -17.02 -5.17 -2.26
CA THR A 22 -16.17 -4.34 -1.41
C THR A 22 -14.72 -4.85 -1.44
N ALA A 23 -14.51 -6.15 -1.32
CA ALA A 23 -13.19 -6.76 -1.39
C ALA A 23 -12.51 -6.53 -2.75
N GLU A 24 -13.24 -6.71 -3.86
CA GLU A 24 -12.73 -6.43 -5.20
C GLU A 24 -12.38 -4.96 -5.41
N LYS A 25 -13.20 -4.04 -4.90
CA LYS A 25 -12.94 -2.61 -4.97
C LYS A 25 -11.63 -2.25 -4.24
N LEU A 26 -11.40 -2.80 -3.05
CA LEU A 26 -10.16 -2.62 -2.31
C LEU A 26 -8.96 -3.21 -3.08
N ALA A 27 -9.10 -4.43 -3.59
CA ALA A 27 -8.07 -5.08 -4.38
C ALA A 27 -7.70 -4.25 -5.63
N ARG A 28 -8.68 -3.75 -6.39
CA ARG A 28 -8.46 -2.87 -7.55
C ARG A 28 -7.76 -1.57 -7.16
N THR A 29 -8.10 -0.99 -6.01
CA THR A 29 -7.42 0.19 -5.47
C THR A 29 -5.94 -0.10 -5.21
N ILE A 30 -5.61 -1.23 -4.59
CA ILE A 30 -4.22 -1.65 -4.36
C ILE A 30 -3.50 -1.90 -5.69
N MET A 31 -4.12 -2.61 -6.61
CA MET A 31 -3.57 -2.92 -7.94
C MET A 31 -3.29 -1.67 -8.78
N SER A 32 -3.98 -0.57 -8.52
CA SER A 32 -3.75 0.72 -9.21
C SER A 32 -2.50 1.46 -8.73
N LYS A 33 -1.81 0.97 -7.71
CA LYS A 33 -0.61 1.59 -7.15
C LYS A 33 0.65 0.93 -7.70
N ALA A 34 1.79 1.65 -7.61
CA ALA A 34 3.09 1.10 -8.02
C ALA A 34 3.42 -0.18 -7.21
N PRO A 35 3.60 -1.35 -7.87
CA PRO A 35 3.75 -2.62 -7.17
C PRO A 35 4.97 -2.65 -6.24
N ILE A 36 6.10 -2.04 -6.64
CA ILE A 36 7.30 -1.92 -5.80
C ILE A 36 6.98 -1.13 -4.54
N SER A 37 6.23 -0.04 -4.63
CA SER A 37 5.86 0.79 -3.48
C SER A 37 4.96 0.02 -2.50
N ILE A 38 3.99 -0.74 -2.98
CA ILE A 38 3.14 -1.61 -2.14
C ILE A 38 3.99 -2.66 -1.42
N LYS A 39 4.92 -3.31 -2.14
CA LYS A 39 5.83 -4.30 -1.56
C LYS A 39 6.69 -3.68 -0.47
N MET A 40 7.30 -2.52 -0.73
CA MET A 40 8.19 -1.86 0.22
C MET A 40 7.44 -1.32 1.44
N ALA A 41 6.25 -0.76 1.26
CA ALA A 41 5.38 -0.35 2.38
C ALA A 41 5.07 -1.55 3.30
N LYS A 42 4.72 -2.70 2.72
CA LYS A 42 4.46 -3.92 3.48
C LYS A 42 5.70 -4.43 4.23
N VAL A 43 6.87 -4.37 3.60
CA VAL A 43 8.16 -4.71 4.25
C VAL A 43 8.43 -3.78 5.43
N ALA A 44 8.30 -2.47 5.24
CA ALA A 44 8.53 -1.48 6.29
C ALA A 44 7.58 -1.67 7.49
N ILE A 45 6.29 -1.85 7.24
CA ILE A 45 5.29 -2.04 8.29
C ILE A 45 5.54 -3.36 9.05
N ASN A 46 5.71 -4.48 8.34
CA ASN A 46 5.86 -5.80 8.97
C ASN A 46 7.15 -5.92 9.80
N ASN A 47 8.23 -5.24 9.41
CA ASN A 47 9.46 -5.23 10.18
C ASN A 47 9.42 -4.15 11.28
N GLY A 48 8.91 -2.97 10.97
CA GLY A 48 8.86 -1.84 11.90
C GLY A 48 8.01 -2.10 13.13
N ILE A 49 6.91 -2.85 13.00
CA ILE A 49 6.01 -3.16 14.13
C ILE A 49 6.66 -4.09 15.19
N ASN A 50 7.70 -4.80 14.82
CA ASN A 50 8.38 -5.77 15.69
C ASN A 50 9.70 -5.27 16.28
N CYS A 51 10.03 -3.98 16.14
CA CYS A 51 11.26 -3.40 16.63
C CYS A 51 11.00 -2.04 17.31
N ASP A 52 12.03 -1.45 17.93
CA ASP A 52 11.91 -0.09 18.47
C ASP A 52 11.71 0.94 17.35
N LEU A 53 11.13 2.10 17.73
CA LEU A 53 10.78 3.15 16.77
C LEU A 53 11.97 3.61 15.91
N LYS A 54 13.18 3.69 16.50
CA LYS A 54 14.37 4.16 15.78
C LYS A 54 14.74 3.21 14.65
N ILE A 55 14.70 1.91 14.90
CA ILE A 55 14.95 0.86 13.92
C ILE A 55 13.82 0.83 12.89
N GLY A 56 12.55 0.98 13.33
CA GLY A 56 11.39 1.05 12.42
C GLY A 56 11.51 2.18 11.41
N VAL A 57 11.92 3.37 11.85
CA VAL A 57 12.18 4.52 10.95
C VAL A 57 13.33 4.26 9.98
N GLN A 58 14.36 3.51 10.38
CA GLN A 58 15.43 3.10 9.46
C GLN A 58 14.90 2.16 8.36
N PHE A 59 14.07 1.16 8.72
CA PHE A 59 13.40 0.31 7.74
C PHE A 59 12.55 1.10 6.75
N GLU A 60 11.80 2.10 7.24
CA GLU A 60 11.02 2.97 6.38
C GLU A 60 11.90 3.74 5.38
N ALA A 61 13.00 4.33 5.85
CA ALA A 61 13.93 5.07 5.01
C ALA A 61 14.58 4.19 3.93
N GLU A 62 14.97 2.96 4.27
CA GLU A 62 15.52 1.99 3.32
C GLU A 62 14.48 1.53 2.29
N ALA A 63 13.26 1.24 2.75
CA ALA A 63 12.14 0.89 1.89
C ALA A 63 11.79 2.03 0.93
N TYR A 64 11.75 3.28 1.41
CA TYR A 64 11.56 4.47 0.59
C TYR A 64 12.66 4.62 -0.46
N THR A 65 13.92 4.48 -0.07
CA THR A 65 15.07 4.56 -0.99
C THR A 65 14.96 3.52 -2.11
N SER A 66 14.52 2.31 -1.78
CA SER A 66 14.29 1.25 -2.77
C SER A 66 13.21 1.61 -3.79
N THR A 67 12.17 2.34 -3.38
CA THR A 67 11.15 2.82 -4.33
C THR A 67 11.66 3.96 -5.19
N PHE A 68 12.58 4.76 -4.65
CA PHE A 68 13.07 5.98 -5.30
C PHE A 68 13.84 5.73 -6.59
N VAL A 69 14.52 4.59 -6.68
CA VAL A 69 15.29 4.20 -7.88
C VAL A 69 14.44 3.50 -8.95
N SER A 70 13.15 3.25 -8.70
CA SER A 70 12.29 2.54 -9.63
C SER A 70 11.85 3.40 -10.81
N ALA A 71 11.67 2.79 -11.99
CA ALA A 71 11.07 3.46 -13.14
C ALA A 71 9.59 3.83 -12.87
N ASP A 72 8.90 3.02 -12.07
CA ASP A 72 7.52 3.30 -11.65
C ASP A 72 7.39 4.60 -10.85
N ARG A 73 8.42 5.01 -10.10
CA ARG A 73 8.46 6.34 -9.47
C ARG A 73 8.44 7.45 -10.51
N VAL A 74 9.28 7.34 -11.54
CA VAL A 74 9.36 8.35 -12.61
C VAL A 74 8.01 8.43 -13.32
N GLU A 75 7.43 7.28 -13.67
CA GLU A 75 6.10 7.21 -14.28
C GLU A 75 5.04 7.86 -13.39
N GLY A 76 5.00 7.50 -12.11
CA GLY A 76 4.01 8.05 -11.18
C GLY A 76 4.10 9.56 -11.01
N MET A 77 5.31 10.11 -10.93
CA MET A 77 5.53 11.56 -10.85
C MET A 77 5.16 12.27 -12.15
N THR A 78 5.53 11.70 -13.29
CA THR A 78 5.20 12.25 -14.61
C THR A 78 3.69 12.24 -14.83
N ALA A 79 3.03 11.11 -14.58
CA ALA A 79 1.58 10.99 -14.69
C ALA A 79 0.83 11.99 -13.80
N PHE A 80 1.34 12.23 -12.58
CA PHE A 80 0.77 13.22 -11.67
C PHE A 80 0.86 14.65 -12.23
N VAL A 81 2.03 15.04 -12.76
CA VAL A 81 2.24 16.36 -13.37
C VAL A 81 1.38 16.53 -14.61
N GLU A 82 1.28 15.50 -15.44
CA GLU A 82 0.50 15.48 -16.69
C GLU A 82 -1.00 15.27 -16.47
N LYS A 83 -1.43 15.01 -15.22
CA LYS A 83 -2.83 14.75 -14.84
C LYS A 83 -3.45 13.59 -15.63
N ARG A 84 -2.69 12.54 -15.87
CA ARG A 84 -3.12 11.28 -16.49
C ARG A 84 -3.00 10.09 -15.55
N PRO A 85 -3.69 9.00 -15.81
CA PRO A 85 -3.44 7.73 -15.12
C PRO A 85 -2.00 7.26 -15.30
N ALA A 86 -1.41 6.73 -14.22
CA ALA A 86 -0.07 6.13 -14.27
C ALA A 86 -0.13 4.69 -14.78
N GLU A 87 0.86 4.28 -15.58
CA GLU A 87 1.02 2.93 -16.11
C GLU A 87 2.24 2.25 -15.48
N PHE A 88 2.05 1.66 -14.31
CA PHE A 88 3.12 1.00 -13.58
C PHE A 88 3.51 -0.34 -14.22
N LYS A 89 4.82 -0.62 -14.29
CA LYS A 89 5.40 -1.80 -14.95
C LYS A 89 6.21 -2.68 -14.02
N ASN A 90 6.17 -2.41 -12.72
CA ASN A 90 6.89 -3.17 -11.67
C ASN A 90 8.41 -3.20 -11.88
N ARG A 91 9.01 -2.09 -12.21
CA ARG A 91 10.45 -1.96 -12.46
C ARG A 91 11.01 -0.57 -12.14
#